data_4c69143a38f39be1c7857e3a416eb06c
#
_entry.id   4c69143a38f39be1c7857e3a416eb06c
#
_cell.length_a   1.000
_cell.length_b   1.000
_cell.length_c   1.000
_cell.angle_alpha   90.00
_cell.angle_beta   90.00
_cell.angle_gamma   90.00
#
_symmetry.space_group_name_H-M   'P 1'
#
loop_
_entity.id
_entity.type
_entity.pdbx_description
1 polymer ?
#
loop_
_entity_poly.entity_id
_entity_poly.type
_entity_poly.pdbx_seq_one_letter_code
_entity_poly.pdbx_strand_id
1 'polypeptide(L)'
;MAMQWTHRTAVVNGIHIHYVTHGQGAPVILLHGWPEFLYSWRKQIPVLGERFEVIVPDMRGFGYSDKPHTGYDTRTAASDIYELARVLGHKQVSIVAHDIGARVAYRFTLDHEETVARLALLDSTPPHERYGPQMPQVIRERWHSYFHQQFDLPEKLIEGREEIYLRHIFRDWSLNKGWCQNKIQI
;
A
#
# COMPACT_ATOMS: atom_id res chain seq x y z
N MET A 1 20.01 -15.64 -3.55
CA MET A 1 19.49 -16.03 -2.22
C MET A 1 17.98 -15.92 -2.28
N ALA A 2 17.26 -16.98 -1.89
CA ALA A 2 15.81 -16.91 -1.73
C ALA A 2 15.48 -15.89 -0.62
N MET A 3 14.51 -15.02 -0.85
CA MET A 3 14.06 -14.05 0.13
C MET A 3 13.36 -14.81 1.27
N GLN A 4 13.99 -14.80 2.45
CA GLN A 4 13.50 -15.52 3.64
C GLN A 4 12.67 -14.58 4.51
N TRP A 5 11.48 -14.24 4.07
CA TRP A 5 10.47 -13.68 4.97
C TRP A 5 9.35 -14.70 5.22
N THR A 6 8.65 -14.53 6.33
CA THR A 6 7.58 -15.45 6.72
C THR A 6 6.23 -14.89 6.29
N HIS A 7 5.55 -15.60 5.41
CA HIS A 7 4.18 -15.29 5.00
C HIS A 7 3.19 -15.71 6.08
N ARG A 8 2.27 -14.82 6.40
CA ARG A 8 1.25 -15.00 7.44
C ARG A 8 -0.08 -14.38 7.00
N THR A 9 -1.14 -14.75 7.71
CA THR A 9 -2.47 -14.16 7.54
C THR A 9 -3.07 -13.88 8.91
N ALA A 10 -3.71 -12.72 9.06
CA ALA A 10 -4.47 -12.36 10.24
C ALA A 10 -5.90 -12.01 9.84
N VAL A 11 -6.87 -12.31 10.70
CA VAL A 11 -8.26 -11.85 10.53
C VAL A 11 -8.41 -10.54 11.29
N VAL A 12 -8.74 -9.47 10.58
CA VAL A 12 -8.98 -8.15 11.15
C VAL A 12 -10.24 -7.54 10.51
N ASN A 13 -11.11 -6.96 11.30
CA ASN A 13 -12.36 -6.35 10.81
C ASN A 13 -13.18 -7.26 9.87
N GLY A 14 -13.14 -8.58 10.09
CA GLY A 14 -13.89 -9.58 9.32
C GLY A 14 -13.28 -9.95 7.97
N ILE A 15 -12.06 -9.51 7.66
CA ILE A 15 -11.33 -9.86 6.44
C ILE A 15 -9.96 -10.49 6.77
N HIS A 16 -9.43 -11.26 5.83
CA HIS A 16 -8.07 -11.81 5.91
C HIS A 16 -7.08 -10.79 5.35
N ILE A 17 -6.15 -10.34 6.17
CA ILE A 17 -5.00 -9.54 5.76
C ILE A 17 -3.79 -10.46 5.68
N HIS A 18 -3.27 -10.62 4.48
CA HIS A 18 -1.98 -11.26 4.24
C HIS A 18 -0.84 -10.29 4.55
N TYR A 19 0.20 -10.77 5.20
CA TYR A 19 1.39 -9.98 5.49
C TYR A 19 2.64 -10.86 5.56
N VAL A 20 3.80 -10.24 5.43
CA VAL A 20 5.08 -10.88 5.73
C VAL A 20 5.75 -10.23 6.92
N THR A 21 6.53 -11.03 7.65
CA THR A 21 7.38 -10.55 8.73
C THR A 21 8.84 -10.94 8.49
N HIS A 22 9.76 -10.08 8.93
CA HIS A 22 11.19 -10.34 8.88
C HIS A 22 11.92 -9.57 9.99
N GLY A 23 12.97 -10.19 10.57
CA GLY A 23 13.77 -9.59 11.62
C GLY A 23 13.11 -9.61 12.99
N GLN A 24 13.71 -8.90 13.93
CA GLN A 24 13.28 -8.76 15.33
C GLN A 24 13.62 -7.36 15.83
N GLY A 25 12.92 -6.88 16.86
CA GLY A 25 13.16 -5.59 17.48
C GLY A 25 11.92 -4.69 17.50
N ALA A 26 12.10 -3.38 17.45
CA ALA A 26 10.97 -2.45 17.41
C ALA A 26 10.17 -2.64 16.12
N PRO A 27 8.81 -2.70 16.18
CA PRO A 27 7.99 -2.98 15.01
C PRO A 27 7.96 -1.80 14.03
N VAL A 28 8.13 -2.12 12.74
CA VAL A 28 8.00 -1.19 11.61
C VAL A 28 7.03 -1.77 10.59
N ILE A 29 5.94 -1.07 10.33
CA ILE A 29 4.97 -1.42 9.30
C ILE A 29 5.32 -0.69 8.01
N LEU A 30 5.37 -1.41 6.88
CA LEU A 30 5.60 -0.85 5.55
C LEU A 30 4.33 -0.96 4.73
N LEU A 31 3.74 0.19 4.32
CA LEU A 31 2.52 0.24 3.51
C LEU A 31 2.84 0.62 2.07
N HIS A 32 2.41 -0.22 1.15
CA HIS A 32 2.61 -0.03 -0.30
C HIS A 32 1.63 0.97 -0.91
N GLY A 33 1.86 1.36 -2.16
CA GLY A 33 1.01 2.20 -2.97
C GLY A 33 0.11 1.44 -3.95
N TRP A 34 -0.49 2.19 -4.88
CA TRP A 34 -1.20 1.65 -6.03
C TRP A 34 -0.33 1.79 -7.30
N PRO A 35 -0.29 0.82 -8.19
CA PRO A 35 -0.90 -0.51 -8.20
C PRO A 35 0.07 -1.59 -7.68
N GLU A 36 0.55 -1.40 -6.48
CA GLU A 36 1.57 -2.22 -5.84
C GLU A 36 0.96 -3.22 -4.84
N PHE A 37 1.82 -4.03 -4.24
CA PHE A 37 1.54 -4.92 -3.11
C PHE A 37 2.83 -5.08 -2.28
N LEU A 38 2.83 -5.87 -1.24
CA LEU A 38 3.97 -6.02 -0.31
C LEU A 38 5.33 -6.21 -1.02
N TYR A 39 5.35 -6.78 -2.20
CA TYR A 39 6.57 -7.05 -2.97
C TYR A 39 7.33 -5.78 -3.39
N SER A 40 6.68 -4.63 -3.41
CA SER A 40 7.37 -3.34 -3.66
C SER A 40 8.48 -3.09 -2.64
N TRP A 41 8.31 -3.56 -1.40
CA TRP A 41 9.26 -3.44 -0.30
C TRP A 41 10.35 -4.51 -0.24
N ARG A 42 10.42 -5.44 -1.22
CA ARG A 42 11.33 -6.60 -1.21
C ARG A 42 12.80 -6.29 -0.98
N LYS A 43 13.26 -5.08 -1.32
CA LYS A 43 14.64 -4.66 -1.12
C LYS A 43 14.88 -4.03 0.25
N GLN A 44 13.85 -3.43 0.83
CA GLN A 44 13.90 -2.76 2.12
C GLN A 44 13.73 -3.75 3.29
N ILE A 45 12.91 -4.78 3.10
CA ILE A 45 12.64 -5.81 4.12
C ILE A 45 13.92 -6.38 4.72
N PRO A 46 14.89 -6.93 3.94
CA PRO A 46 16.09 -7.55 4.54
C PRO A 46 16.99 -6.54 5.25
N VAL A 47 17.09 -5.31 4.73
CA VAL A 47 17.95 -4.27 5.32
C VAL A 47 17.35 -3.75 6.63
N LEU A 48 16.05 -3.48 6.67
CA LEU A 48 15.37 -3.04 7.87
C LEU A 48 15.28 -4.16 8.92
N GLY A 49 15.11 -5.40 8.48
CA GLY A 49 15.05 -6.59 9.34
C GLY A 49 16.32 -6.89 10.13
N GLU A 50 17.45 -6.27 9.80
CA GLU A 50 18.67 -6.34 10.60
C GLU A 50 18.51 -5.66 11.97
N ARG A 51 17.56 -4.72 12.12
CA ARG A 51 17.39 -3.89 13.32
C ARG A 51 15.95 -3.80 13.83
N PHE A 52 14.98 -4.18 13.02
CA PHE A 52 13.56 -4.00 13.29
C PHE A 52 12.78 -5.29 13.03
N GLU A 53 11.67 -5.44 13.71
CA GLU A 53 10.63 -6.36 13.26
C GLU A 53 9.85 -5.67 12.14
N VAL A 54 10.10 -6.08 10.89
CA VAL A 54 9.45 -5.51 9.71
C VAL A 54 8.18 -6.27 9.44
N ILE A 55 7.06 -5.56 9.34
CA ILE A 55 5.71 -6.08 9.06
C ILE A 55 5.23 -5.43 7.77
N VAL A 56 4.93 -6.22 6.75
CA VAL A 56 4.54 -5.70 5.45
C VAL A 56 3.24 -6.35 5.02
N PRO A 57 2.10 -5.69 5.27
CA PRO A 57 0.81 -6.19 4.81
C PRO A 57 0.57 -5.91 3.33
N ASP A 58 -0.18 -6.78 2.68
CA ASP A 58 -1.01 -6.43 1.55
C ASP A 58 -2.26 -5.73 2.10
N MET A 59 -2.48 -4.46 1.77
CA MET A 59 -3.68 -3.77 2.23
C MET A 59 -4.95 -4.41 1.63
N ARG A 60 -6.13 -4.16 2.25
CA ARG A 60 -7.41 -4.63 1.69
C ARG A 60 -7.51 -4.36 0.20
N GLY A 61 -7.95 -5.33 -0.58
CA GLY A 61 -8.08 -5.23 -2.04
C GLY A 61 -6.82 -5.52 -2.82
N PHE A 62 -5.65 -5.69 -2.16
CA PHE A 62 -4.36 -5.87 -2.81
C PHE A 62 -3.74 -7.23 -2.50
N GLY A 63 -2.84 -7.65 -3.38
CA GLY A 63 -2.03 -8.85 -3.21
C GLY A 63 -2.85 -10.08 -2.84
N TYR A 64 -2.45 -10.73 -1.74
CA TYR A 64 -3.10 -11.93 -1.20
C TYR A 64 -4.14 -11.65 -0.10
N SER A 65 -4.38 -10.39 0.22
CA SER A 65 -5.46 -9.99 1.14
C SER A 65 -6.83 -10.10 0.48
N ASP A 66 -7.88 -10.19 1.31
CA ASP A 66 -9.26 -10.22 0.83
C ASP A 66 -9.63 -8.95 0.06
N LYS A 67 -10.54 -9.12 -0.89
CA LYS A 67 -11.04 -8.09 -1.80
C LYS A 67 -12.54 -7.88 -1.60
N PRO A 68 -12.97 -7.33 -0.44
CA PRO A 68 -14.38 -7.08 -0.17
C PRO A 68 -14.95 -6.06 -1.16
N HIS A 69 -16.27 -6.08 -1.37
CA HIS A 69 -16.93 -5.13 -2.28
C HIS A 69 -16.95 -3.69 -1.78
N THR A 70 -16.67 -3.44 -0.50
CA THR A 70 -16.75 -2.12 0.13
C THR A 70 -15.60 -1.89 1.11
N GLY A 71 -15.51 -0.66 1.65
CA GLY A 71 -14.55 -0.31 2.69
C GLY A 71 -13.20 0.13 2.18
N TYR A 72 -13.12 0.67 0.96
CA TYR A 72 -11.87 1.16 0.36
C TYR A 72 -11.55 2.62 0.70
N ASP A 73 -12.28 3.20 1.65
CA ASP A 73 -11.93 4.50 2.19
C ASP A 73 -10.72 4.40 3.14
N THR A 74 -10.02 5.52 3.30
CA THR A 74 -8.78 5.57 4.08
C THR A 74 -8.98 5.26 5.57
N ARG A 75 -10.16 5.54 6.13
CA ARG A 75 -10.46 5.24 7.54
C ARG A 75 -10.59 3.75 7.77
N THR A 76 -11.35 3.07 6.92
CA THR A 76 -11.52 1.62 7.00
C THR A 76 -10.19 0.89 6.79
N ALA A 77 -9.40 1.30 5.79
CA ALA A 77 -8.09 0.72 5.56
C ALA A 77 -7.11 1.00 6.73
N ALA A 78 -7.15 2.19 7.33
CA ALA A 78 -6.34 2.52 8.51
C ALA A 78 -6.75 1.67 9.74
N SER A 79 -8.05 1.44 9.92
CA SER A 79 -8.55 0.55 10.98
C SER A 79 -8.05 -0.89 10.81
N ASP A 80 -7.92 -1.40 9.59
CA ASP A 80 -7.35 -2.74 9.37
C ASP A 80 -5.89 -2.82 9.82
N ILE A 81 -5.09 -1.78 9.51
CA ILE A 81 -3.68 -1.75 9.89
C ILE A 81 -3.53 -1.59 11.41
N TYR A 82 -4.39 -0.80 12.04
CA TYR A 82 -4.44 -0.68 13.50
C TYR A 82 -4.76 -2.03 14.15
N GLU A 83 -5.82 -2.71 13.69
CA GLU A 83 -6.20 -4.02 14.22
C GLU A 83 -5.12 -5.08 13.95
N LEU A 84 -4.44 -5.02 12.80
CA LEU A 84 -3.29 -5.89 12.53
C LEU A 84 -2.19 -5.68 13.58
N ALA A 85 -1.79 -4.43 13.84
CA ALA A 85 -0.79 -4.12 14.86
C ALA A 85 -1.22 -4.65 16.24
N ARG A 86 -2.49 -4.47 16.61
CA ARG A 86 -3.07 -4.92 17.87
C ARG A 86 -3.09 -6.45 18.01
N VAL A 87 -3.50 -7.16 16.96
CA VAL A 87 -3.53 -8.63 16.93
C VAL A 87 -2.11 -9.21 17.04
N LEU A 88 -1.10 -8.51 16.50
CA LEU A 88 0.31 -8.88 16.63
C LEU A 88 0.90 -8.53 17.99
N GLY A 89 0.14 -7.87 18.87
CA GLY A 89 0.55 -7.54 20.23
C GLY A 89 1.34 -6.24 20.37
N HIS A 90 1.38 -5.41 19.30
CA HIS A 90 2.13 -4.16 19.31
C HIS A 90 1.28 -3.02 19.87
N LYS A 91 1.76 -2.38 20.92
CA LYS A 91 1.16 -1.16 21.50
C LYS A 91 1.63 0.09 20.77
N GLN A 92 2.81 0.05 20.18
CA GLN A 92 3.40 1.16 19.46
C GLN A 92 4.17 0.65 18.24
N VAL A 93 4.02 1.29 17.08
CA VAL A 93 4.64 0.92 15.81
C VAL A 93 5.24 2.16 15.13
N SER A 94 6.31 1.97 14.38
CA SER A 94 6.73 2.94 13.37
C SER A 94 6.08 2.58 12.02
N ILE A 95 5.74 3.58 11.20
CA ILE A 95 5.10 3.35 9.92
C ILE A 95 5.90 4.06 8.82
N VAL A 96 6.23 3.33 7.76
CA VAL A 96 6.77 3.87 6.51
C VAL A 96 5.77 3.55 5.42
N ALA A 97 5.30 4.54 4.69
CA ALA A 97 4.18 4.36 3.79
C ALA A 97 4.36 5.17 2.49
N HIS A 98 3.96 4.57 1.37
CA HIS A 98 4.08 5.13 0.04
C HIS A 98 2.70 5.34 -0.60
N ASP A 99 2.51 6.42 -1.36
CA ASP A 99 1.34 6.74 -2.20
C ASP A 99 0.00 6.63 -1.43
N ILE A 100 -0.91 5.70 -1.81
CA ILE A 100 -2.18 5.49 -1.09
C ILE A 100 -1.94 4.95 0.32
N GLY A 101 -0.89 4.14 0.52
CA GLY A 101 -0.49 3.67 1.84
C GLY A 101 -0.12 4.83 2.76
N ALA A 102 0.48 5.90 2.23
CA ALA A 102 0.80 7.09 3.00
C ALA A 102 -0.46 7.82 3.50
N ARG A 103 -1.56 7.81 2.73
CA ARG A 103 -2.86 8.35 3.17
C ARG A 103 -3.48 7.51 4.28
N VAL A 104 -3.35 6.18 4.15
CA VAL A 104 -3.80 5.22 5.17
C VAL A 104 -3.01 5.42 6.46
N ALA A 105 -1.67 5.54 6.37
CA ALA A 105 -0.79 5.79 7.51
C ALA A 105 -1.07 7.14 8.18
N TYR A 106 -1.32 8.18 7.39
CA TYR A 106 -1.70 9.50 7.90
C TYR A 106 -3.02 9.43 8.68
N ARG A 107 -4.02 8.74 8.12
CA ARG A 107 -5.31 8.54 8.79
C ARG A 107 -5.16 7.71 10.07
N PHE A 108 -4.38 6.63 10.03
CA PHE A 108 -4.02 5.84 11.20
C PHE A 108 -3.46 6.71 12.32
N THR A 109 -2.51 7.60 11.97
CA THR A 109 -1.87 8.48 12.95
C THR A 109 -2.86 9.47 13.58
N LEU A 110 -3.80 10.01 12.81
CA LEU A 110 -4.83 10.91 13.33
C LEU A 110 -5.82 10.20 14.27
N ASP A 111 -6.13 8.94 14.01
CA ASP A 111 -7.10 8.18 14.80
C ASP A 111 -6.46 7.50 16.03
N HIS A 112 -5.12 7.24 16.00
CA HIS A 112 -4.38 6.45 16.99
C HIS A 112 -2.98 7.01 17.24
N GLU A 113 -2.87 8.31 17.56
CA GLU A 113 -1.59 9.01 17.72
C GLU A 113 -0.66 8.31 18.71
N GLU A 114 -1.21 7.82 19.82
CA GLU A 114 -0.47 7.12 20.88
C GLU A 114 0.18 5.80 20.42
N THR A 115 -0.35 5.22 19.35
CA THR A 115 0.17 3.96 18.76
C THR A 115 1.32 4.22 17.79
N VAL A 116 1.55 5.46 17.34
CA VAL A 116 2.56 5.79 16.34
C VAL A 116 3.82 6.32 17.00
N ALA A 117 4.89 5.52 16.97
CA ALA A 117 6.21 5.95 17.43
C ALA A 117 6.88 6.92 16.44
N ARG A 118 6.83 6.61 15.16
CA ARG A 118 7.39 7.40 14.07
C ARG A 118 6.61 7.19 12.78
N LEU A 119 6.47 8.24 11.97
CA LEU A 119 5.80 8.20 10.69
C LEU A 119 6.71 8.74 9.60
N ALA A 120 6.87 7.99 8.50
CA ALA A 120 7.51 8.44 7.26
C ALA A 120 6.53 8.26 6.10
N LEU A 121 6.23 9.35 5.42
CA LEU A 121 5.34 9.38 4.25
C LEU A 121 6.17 9.65 2.99
N LEU A 122 6.04 8.79 2.00
CA LEU A 122 6.79 8.83 0.76
C LEU A 122 5.85 9.10 -0.41
N ASP A 123 6.22 10.04 -1.24
CA ASP A 123 5.61 10.34 -2.54
C ASP A 123 4.07 10.46 -2.48
N SER A 124 3.57 11.20 -1.50
CA SER A 124 2.15 11.43 -1.30
C SER A 124 1.87 12.84 -0.84
N THR A 125 0.91 13.48 -1.49
CA THR A 125 0.46 14.83 -1.13
C THR A 125 -0.46 14.78 0.09
N PRO A 126 -0.24 15.60 1.11
CA PRO A 126 -1.16 15.74 2.24
C PRO A 126 -2.60 16.04 1.78
N PRO A 127 -3.62 15.50 2.47
CA PRO A 127 -5.01 15.64 2.03
C PRO A 127 -5.48 17.06 1.81
N HIS A 128 -5.05 18.01 2.64
CA HIS A 128 -5.46 19.42 2.55
C HIS A 128 -4.97 20.15 1.28
N GLU A 129 -3.92 19.67 0.63
CA GLU A 129 -3.43 20.26 -0.62
C GLU A 129 -4.20 19.79 -1.86
N ARG A 130 -5.11 18.82 -1.71
CA ARG A 130 -5.85 18.21 -2.82
C ARG A 130 -7.16 18.89 -3.17
N TYR A 131 -7.64 19.79 -2.33
CA TYR A 131 -8.96 20.41 -2.48
C TYR A 131 -8.95 21.76 -3.23
N GLY A 132 -7.79 22.15 -3.76
CA GLY A 132 -7.69 23.33 -4.63
C GLY A 132 -8.13 23.05 -6.08
N PRO A 133 -8.33 24.11 -6.89
CA PRO A 133 -8.57 23.97 -8.32
C PRO A 133 -7.46 23.16 -8.99
N GLN A 134 -7.83 22.06 -9.65
CA GLN A 134 -6.85 21.20 -10.33
C GLN A 134 -6.50 21.81 -11.70
N MET A 135 -5.22 22.03 -11.94
CA MET A 135 -4.75 22.44 -13.26
C MET A 135 -4.99 21.32 -14.30
N PRO A 136 -5.29 21.65 -15.57
CA PRO A 136 -5.51 20.65 -16.62
C PRO A 136 -4.38 19.62 -16.77
N GLN A 137 -3.14 20.01 -16.49
CA GLN A 137 -1.99 19.11 -16.50
C GLN A 137 -2.10 18.06 -15.39
N VAL A 138 -2.44 18.46 -14.16
CA VAL A 138 -2.61 17.56 -13.01
C VAL A 138 -3.73 16.55 -13.27
N ILE A 139 -4.84 16.99 -13.91
CA ILE A 139 -5.93 16.10 -14.29
C ILE A 139 -5.44 15.05 -15.29
N ARG A 140 -4.61 15.45 -16.26
CA ARG A 140 -4.05 14.56 -17.27
C ARG A 140 -3.08 13.54 -16.68
N GLU A 141 -2.22 13.97 -15.77
CA GLU A 141 -1.26 13.10 -15.07
C GLU A 141 -1.95 12.12 -14.10
N ARG A 142 -3.12 12.50 -13.58
CA ARG A 142 -3.92 11.70 -12.63
C ARG A 142 -5.17 11.08 -13.26
N TRP A 143 -5.22 10.92 -14.58
CA TRP A 143 -6.38 10.38 -15.31
C TRP A 143 -6.85 9.04 -14.72
N HIS A 144 -5.93 8.15 -14.31
CA HIS A 144 -6.22 6.86 -13.69
C HIS A 144 -7.05 7.01 -12.41
N SER A 145 -6.78 8.03 -11.58
CA SER A 145 -7.56 8.28 -10.36
C SER A 145 -9.01 8.66 -10.66
N TYR A 146 -9.27 9.40 -11.74
CA TYR A 146 -10.62 9.74 -12.18
C TYR A 146 -11.30 8.56 -12.87
N PHE A 147 -10.55 7.77 -13.63
CA PHE A 147 -11.03 6.54 -14.25
C PHE A 147 -11.53 5.55 -13.20
N HIS A 148 -10.72 5.28 -12.17
CA HIS A 148 -11.09 4.36 -11.08
C HIS A 148 -12.19 4.87 -10.14
N GLN A 149 -12.63 6.12 -10.27
CA GLN A 149 -13.79 6.64 -9.56
C GLN A 149 -15.12 6.32 -10.26
N GLN A 150 -15.06 5.86 -11.50
CA GLN A 150 -16.26 5.44 -12.22
C GLN A 150 -16.73 4.10 -11.66
N PHE A 151 -18.04 4.00 -11.42
CA PHE A 151 -18.63 2.78 -10.90
C PHE A 151 -18.69 1.69 -11.99
N ASP A 152 -18.16 0.50 -11.69
CA ASP A 152 -18.29 -0.73 -12.51
C ASP A 152 -17.59 -0.68 -13.91
N LEU A 153 -17.29 0.48 -14.43
CA LEU A 153 -16.71 0.63 -15.76
C LEU A 153 -15.23 0.25 -15.83
N PRO A 154 -14.37 0.66 -14.89
CA PRO A 154 -12.95 0.31 -14.91
C PRO A 154 -12.73 -1.20 -14.87
N GLU A 155 -13.46 -1.89 -14.01
CA GLU A 155 -13.36 -3.34 -13.84
C GLU A 155 -13.70 -4.06 -15.15
N LYS A 156 -14.81 -3.71 -15.79
CA LYS A 156 -15.25 -4.28 -17.08
C LYS A 156 -14.31 -4.01 -18.24
N LEU A 157 -13.63 -2.86 -18.23
CA LEU A 157 -12.68 -2.51 -19.29
C LEU A 157 -11.29 -3.14 -19.07
N ILE A 158 -10.90 -3.36 -17.82
CA ILE A 158 -9.59 -3.91 -17.46
C ILE A 158 -9.60 -5.43 -17.45
N GLU A 159 -10.72 -6.06 -17.10
CA GLU A 159 -10.86 -7.52 -17.02
C GLU A 159 -10.31 -8.20 -18.28
N GLY A 160 -9.35 -9.12 -18.08
CA GLY A 160 -8.62 -9.81 -19.14
C GLY A 160 -7.59 -8.96 -19.89
N ARG A 161 -7.35 -7.71 -19.47
CA ARG A 161 -6.37 -6.79 -20.05
C ARG A 161 -5.48 -6.13 -19.01
N GLU A 162 -5.42 -6.72 -17.81
CA GLU A 162 -4.68 -6.20 -16.64
C GLU A 162 -3.22 -5.96 -16.99
N GLU A 163 -2.59 -6.88 -17.73
CA GLU A 163 -1.21 -6.72 -18.16
C GLU A 163 -1.00 -5.49 -19.03
N ILE A 164 -1.89 -5.25 -20.00
CA ILE A 164 -1.80 -4.08 -20.90
C ILE A 164 -1.91 -2.80 -20.08
N TYR A 165 -2.89 -2.76 -19.17
CA TYR A 165 -3.16 -1.61 -18.31
C TYR A 165 -1.98 -1.32 -17.37
N LEU A 166 -1.50 -2.32 -16.64
CA LEU A 166 -0.40 -2.18 -15.69
C LEU A 166 0.92 -1.83 -16.39
N ARG A 167 1.21 -2.44 -17.56
CA ARG A 167 2.39 -2.08 -18.35
C ARG A 167 2.38 -0.63 -18.80
N HIS A 168 1.21 -0.09 -19.17
CA HIS A 168 1.06 1.32 -19.51
C HIS A 168 1.42 2.21 -18.31
N ILE A 169 0.81 1.96 -17.15
CA ILE A 169 1.05 2.72 -15.92
C ILE A 169 2.53 2.68 -15.52
N PHE A 170 3.12 1.48 -15.40
CA PHE A 170 4.51 1.34 -14.98
C PHE A 170 5.49 1.96 -15.99
N ARG A 171 5.23 1.86 -17.28
CA ARG A 171 6.05 2.52 -18.29
C ARG A 171 6.01 4.04 -18.14
N ASP A 172 4.84 4.61 -17.91
CA ASP A 172 4.68 6.07 -17.84
C ASP A 172 5.30 6.64 -16.56
N TRP A 173 5.23 5.89 -15.45
CA TRP A 173 5.71 6.33 -14.14
C TRP A 173 7.15 5.94 -13.83
N SER A 174 7.74 5.02 -14.56
CA SER A 174 9.12 4.63 -14.32
C SER A 174 10.12 5.58 -14.97
N LEU A 175 11.14 5.98 -14.22
CA LEU A 175 12.27 6.74 -14.76
C LEU A 175 13.02 5.90 -15.81
N ASN A 176 13.25 4.62 -15.53
CA ASN A 176 13.89 3.69 -16.46
C ASN A 176 12.84 2.93 -17.28
N LYS A 177 12.51 3.45 -18.44
CA LYS A 177 11.50 2.88 -19.36
C LYS A 177 11.83 1.46 -19.84
N GLY A 178 13.09 1.09 -19.93
CA GLY A 178 13.54 -0.25 -20.37
C GLY A 178 13.31 -1.33 -19.31
N TRP A 179 13.19 -0.97 -18.03
CA TRP A 179 12.96 -1.92 -16.96
C TRP A 179 11.57 -2.58 -17.04
N CYS A 180 10.56 -1.82 -17.47
CA CYS A 180 9.18 -2.29 -17.58
C CYS A 180 8.97 -3.28 -18.75
N GLN A 181 9.86 -3.31 -19.74
CA GLN A 181 9.70 -4.19 -20.90
C GLN A 181 10.00 -5.66 -20.58
N ASN A 182 10.88 -5.93 -19.61
CA ASN A 182 11.46 -7.27 -19.39
C ASN A 182 11.18 -7.91 -18.02
N LYS A 183 10.52 -7.25 -17.06
CA LYS A 183 10.48 -7.74 -15.67
C LYS A 183 9.14 -7.58 -14.93
N ILE A 184 8.05 -7.27 -15.60
CA ILE A 184 6.75 -7.35 -14.95
C ILE A 184 6.32 -8.82 -14.98
N GLN A 185 6.56 -9.52 -13.88
CA GLN A 185 5.86 -10.76 -13.55
C GLN A 185 4.57 -10.34 -12.84
N ILE A 186 3.45 -10.52 -13.50
CA ILE A 186 2.11 -10.31 -12.99
C ILE A 186 1.64 -11.61 -12.38
#